data_3f688bfb32a8855df01f3ebfe43e2254
#
_entry.id   3f688bfb32a8855df01f3ebfe43e2254
#
_cell.length_a   1.000
_cell.length_b   1.000
_cell.length_c   1.000
_cell.angle_alpha   90.00
_cell.angle_beta   90.00
_cell.angle_gamma   90.00
#
_symmetry.space_group_name_H-M   'P 1'
#
loop_
_entity.id
_entity.type
_entity.pdbx_description
1 polymer ?
#
loop_
_entity_poly.entity_id
_entity_poly.type
_entity_poly.pdbx_seq_one_letter_code
_entity_poly.pdbx_strand_id
1 'polypeptide(L)'
;MIIFFTKAPELGFCKSRLREFIDDEKVLAICRKLIKDTFVSINHFPCTIYYAGAYEKLDFLGADLTQIPHNPQVKGSLGRRMKDAIYNELKLSDKVILIGSDLVGIDDALIKSAYEALDDYDIVIAPVADGGYGLVGMNRECDIFTGIEYSTPHVLKDTIDLAEEKGYRVKVLKEILDIDEFDDLVRAETGIFDIDLIGRGEYNVNYKVGDRVFRINFASQMGLGEDQIAYEYQALKELEPSGVTPKAYECKKSGEYIPYGFLTMEYLKGRPLDYDKDMATAARLLSTVHNMDASKSKLIRADKPFKMMYEEFLSMYSHYKSWEDRDREAEKIIDELMEIAGSYDLDAQMKRPSIINTELNNRNFIINNNSYIIDWEKPIIGDCEQDLAHFLVPTTTNWKTDKILLDTEIENFLSEYEKYRPVNRVLLKQFMTFNTLRGVTWCSMAKREYSSDRAIKNEDTEKKINKFLSLDFLKMLKERFY
;
A
#
# COMPACT_ATOMS: atom_id res chain seq x y z
N MET A 1 40.57 6.88 0.44
CA MET A 1 40.19 5.50 0.18
C MET A 1 38.73 5.29 0.59
N ILE A 2 37.91 4.65 -0.25
CA ILE A 2 36.53 4.28 0.13
C ILE A 2 36.49 2.79 0.49
N ILE A 3 35.80 2.47 1.56
CA ILE A 3 35.44 1.10 1.94
C ILE A 3 33.97 0.90 1.54
N PHE A 4 33.72 0.01 0.58
CA PHE A 4 32.38 -0.50 0.31
C PHE A 4 32.08 -1.65 1.27
N PHE A 5 31.25 -1.39 2.28
CA PHE A 5 30.98 -2.33 3.35
C PHE A 5 29.65 -3.02 3.10
N THR A 6 29.69 -4.28 2.66
CA THR A 6 28.50 -4.99 2.14
C THR A 6 28.34 -6.39 2.72
N LYS A 7 27.13 -6.91 2.61
CA LYS A 7 26.81 -8.32 2.83
C LYS A 7 26.23 -8.89 1.53
N ALA A 8 26.75 -10.04 1.10
CA ALA A 8 26.21 -10.74 -0.06
C ALA A 8 24.74 -11.07 0.18
N PRO A 9 23.82 -10.67 -0.72
CA PRO A 9 22.39 -10.86 -0.51
C PRO A 9 22.00 -12.32 -0.76
N GLU A 10 21.15 -12.86 0.11
CA GLU A 10 20.65 -14.25 0.02
C GLU A 10 19.12 -14.24 0.11
N LEU A 11 18.49 -15.11 -0.72
CA LEU A 11 17.05 -15.31 -0.70
C LEU A 11 16.60 -15.72 0.72
N GLY A 12 15.60 -15.03 1.22
CA GLY A 12 15.05 -15.30 2.54
C GLY A 12 15.90 -14.78 3.72
N PHE A 13 17.05 -14.08 3.52
CA PHE A 13 17.93 -13.61 4.59
C PHE A 13 18.29 -12.12 4.53
N CYS A 14 17.78 -11.39 3.56
CA CYS A 14 17.96 -9.94 3.46
C CYS A 14 16.66 -9.20 3.76
N LYS A 15 16.76 -7.98 4.34
CA LYS A 15 15.66 -7.02 4.55
C LYS A 15 14.36 -7.66 5.04
N SER A 16 14.41 -8.36 6.18
CA SER A 16 13.27 -9.14 6.70
C SER A 16 12.00 -8.32 6.93
N ARG A 17 12.14 -7.01 7.25
CA ARG A 17 11.02 -6.10 7.48
C ARG A 17 10.23 -5.78 6.22
N LEU A 18 10.86 -5.83 5.04
CA LEU A 18 10.16 -5.65 3.76
C LEU A 18 9.20 -6.79 3.43
N ARG A 19 9.37 -7.98 4.03
CA ARG A 19 8.58 -9.18 3.74
C ARG A 19 7.13 -9.10 4.21
N GLU A 20 6.79 -8.10 4.99
CA GLU A 20 5.39 -7.84 5.33
C GLU A 20 4.56 -7.51 4.09
N PHE A 21 5.18 -6.90 3.08
CA PHE A 21 4.51 -6.39 1.87
C PHE A 21 5.05 -7.01 0.58
N ILE A 22 6.24 -7.60 0.62
CA ILE A 22 7.00 -7.98 -0.59
C ILE A 22 7.47 -9.43 -0.45
N ASP A 23 7.30 -10.21 -1.52
CA ASP A 23 7.82 -11.58 -1.57
C ASP A 23 9.36 -11.63 -1.58
N ASP A 24 9.92 -12.77 -1.18
CA ASP A 24 11.36 -12.95 -1.00
C ASP A 24 12.17 -12.71 -2.30
N GLU A 25 11.60 -13.00 -3.46
CA GLU A 25 12.29 -12.81 -4.75
C GLU A 25 12.42 -11.33 -5.09
N LYS A 26 11.33 -10.56 -4.90
CA LYS A 26 11.35 -9.12 -5.08
C LYS A 26 12.21 -8.43 -4.03
N VAL A 27 12.18 -8.87 -2.76
CA VAL A 27 13.09 -8.36 -1.71
C VAL A 27 14.54 -8.58 -2.11
N LEU A 28 14.89 -9.77 -2.61
CA LEU A 28 16.25 -10.05 -3.10
C LEU A 28 16.64 -9.13 -4.28
N ALA A 29 15.71 -8.89 -5.21
CA ALA A 29 15.94 -7.98 -6.34
C ALA A 29 16.21 -6.54 -5.87
N ILE A 30 15.42 -6.03 -4.89
CA ILE A 30 15.63 -4.73 -4.26
C ILE A 30 17.01 -4.67 -3.59
N CYS A 31 17.38 -5.68 -2.79
CA CYS A 31 18.69 -5.73 -2.14
C CYS A 31 19.82 -5.65 -3.16
N ARG A 32 19.76 -6.45 -4.23
CA ARG A 32 20.74 -6.43 -5.30
C ARG A 32 20.83 -5.06 -5.99
N LYS A 33 19.69 -4.43 -6.23
CA LYS A 33 19.64 -3.08 -6.82
C LYS A 33 20.33 -2.07 -5.91
N LEU A 34 19.98 -2.00 -4.62
CA LEU A 34 20.56 -1.06 -3.66
C LEU A 34 22.09 -1.21 -3.56
N ILE A 35 22.56 -2.45 -3.41
CA ILE A 35 23.99 -2.78 -3.35
C ILE A 35 24.68 -2.32 -4.63
N LYS A 36 24.08 -2.57 -5.81
CA LYS A 36 24.63 -2.18 -7.10
C LYS A 36 24.65 -0.67 -7.28
N ASP A 37 23.56 0.02 -6.95
CA ASP A 37 23.46 1.48 -7.11
C ASP A 37 24.46 2.20 -6.21
N THR A 38 24.58 1.79 -4.94
CA THR A 38 25.61 2.32 -4.04
C THR A 38 27.03 2.06 -4.58
N PHE A 39 27.29 0.85 -5.07
CA PHE A 39 28.59 0.50 -5.64
C PHE A 39 28.90 1.36 -6.88
N VAL A 40 27.97 1.54 -7.79
CA VAL A 40 28.12 2.36 -9.00
C VAL A 40 28.43 3.83 -8.63
N SER A 41 27.81 4.35 -7.56
CA SER A 41 28.06 5.72 -7.09
C SER A 41 29.49 5.94 -6.56
N ILE A 42 30.22 4.87 -6.17
CA ILE A 42 31.50 4.99 -5.50
C ILE A 42 32.68 4.37 -6.26
N ASN A 43 32.45 3.49 -7.25
CA ASN A 43 33.49 2.65 -7.88
C ASN A 43 34.50 3.42 -8.76
N HIS A 44 34.23 4.68 -9.05
CA HIS A 44 35.17 5.57 -9.76
C HIS A 44 36.16 6.26 -8.81
N PHE A 45 35.99 6.11 -7.49
CA PHE A 45 36.98 6.45 -6.48
C PHE A 45 37.84 5.23 -6.13
N PRO A 46 39.08 5.42 -5.60
CA PRO A 46 39.84 4.31 -5.02
C PRO A 46 39.01 3.60 -3.96
N CYS A 47 38.64 2.32 -4.19
CA CYS A 47 37.67 1.57 -3.37
C CYS A 47 38.21 0.18 -3.05
N THR A 48 37.96 -0.27 -1.81
CA THR A 48 38.16 -1.66 -1.35
C THR A 48 36.81 -2.23 -0.88
N ILE A 49 36.47 -3.45 -1.30
CA ILE A 49 35.22 -4.12 -0.87
C ILE A 49 35.49 -4.93 0.41
N TYR A 50 34.76 -4.62 1.49
CA TYR A 50 34.71 -5.45 2.69
C TYR A 50 33.36 -6.16 2.75
N TYR A 51 33.39 -7.48 2.59
CA TYR A 51 32.17 -8.29 2.40
C TYR A 51 31.94 -9.31 3.52
N ALA A 52 30.65 -9.57 3.80
CA ALA A 52 30.20 -10.71 4.59
C ALA A 52 29.44 -11.69 3.68
N GLY A 53 29.57 -12.99 3.93
CA GLY A 53 29.00 -14.03 3.07
C GLY A 53 29.96 -14.45 1.95
N ALA A 54 29.42 -14.99 0.86
CA ALA A 54 30.18 -15.50 -0.26
C ALA A 54 30.42 -14.40 -1.30
N TYR A 55 31.70 -14.12 -1.60
CA TYR A 55 32.10 -13.02 -2.49
C TYR A 55 31.56 -13.19 -3.92
N GLU A 56 31.53 -14.43 -4.41
CA GLU A 56 31.01 -14.77 -5.73
C GLU A 56 29.53 -14.40 -5.92
N LYS A 57 28.76 -14.23 -4.84
CA LYS A 57 27.37 -13.76 -4.88
C LYS A 57 27.23 -12.27 -5.15
N LEU A 58 28.34 -11.53 -5.29
CA LEU A 58 28.38 -10.11 -5.69
C LEU A 58 28.59 -9.94 -7.20
N ASP A 59 28.58 -11.01 -8.00
CA ASP A 59 28.77 -11.00 -9.46
C ASP A 59 27.82 -10.07 -10.22
N PHE A 60 26.62 -9.82 -9.66
CA PHE A 60 25.62 -8.89 -10.20
C PHE A 60 26.08 -7.42 -10.20
N LEU A 61 27.18 -7.04 -9.53
CA LEU A 61 27.76 -5.69 -9.59
C LEU A 61 28.23 -5.35 -11.00
N GLY A 62 28.51 -6.37 -11.83
CA GLY A 62 28.83 -6.19 -13.25
C GLY A 62 30.23 -5.62 -13.54
N ALA A 63 31.06 -5.41 -12.51
CA ALA A 63 32.46 -5.06 -12.62
C ALA A 63 33.32 -6.34 -12.67
N ASP A 64 34.58 -6.23 -13.21
CA ASP A 64 35.54 -7.32 -12.99
C ASP A 64 36.03 -7.28 -11.54
N LEU A 65 35.30 -8.00 -10.70
CA LEU A 65 35.52 -8.05 -9.25
C LEU A 65 36.93 -8.58 -8.90
N THR A 66 37.64 -9.23 -9.83
CA THR A 66 39.00 -9.72 -9.61
C THR A 66 40.00 -8.57 -9.60
N GLN A 67 39.67 -7.41 -10.20
CA GLN A 67 40.50 -6.21 -10.26
C GLN A 67 40.28 -5.24 -9.08
N ILE A 68 39.23 -5.48 -8.28
CA ILE A 68 38.88 -4.63 -7.14
C ILE A 68 39.47 -5.24 -5.87
N PRO A 69 40.27 -4.49 -5.08
CA PRO A 69 40.72 -4.98 -3.77
C PRO A 69 39.55 -5.38 -2.90
N HIS A 70 39.61 -6.56 -2.29
CA HIS A 70 38.53 -7.04 -1.45
C HIS A 70 39.02 -7.89 -0.28
N ASN A 71 38.31 -7.76 0.84
CA ASN A 71 38.62 -8.48 2.08
C ASN A 71 37.34 -8.99 2.74
N PRO A 72 37.34 -10.20 3.32
CA PRO A 72 36.23 -10.65 4.15
C PRO A 72 36.20 -9.81 5.45
N GLN A 73 35.00 -9.48 5.89
CA GLN A 73 34.82 -8.84 7.19
C GLN A 73 35.22 -9.81 8.31
N VAL A 74 35.88 -9.30 9.33
CA VAL A 74 36.25 -10.08 10.51
C VAL A 74 35.00 -10.55 11.28
N LYS A 75 35.11 -11.62 12.03
CA LYS A 75 34.03 -12.10 12.92
C LYS A 75 33.85 -11.17 14.12
N GLY A 76 32.60 -10.92 14.53
CA GLY A 76 32.28 -10.13 15.70
C GLY A 76 31.10 -9.17 15.49
N SER A 77 30.95 -8.22 16.42
CA SER A 77 29.92 -7.18 16.34
C SER A 77 30.14 -6.27 15.12
N LEU A 78 29.08 -5.54 14.72
CA LEU A 78 29.15 -4.58 13.60
C LEU A 78 30.27 -3.56 13.83
N GLY A 79 30.34 -2.98 15.03
CA GLY A 79 31.40 -2.00 15.37
C GLY A 79 32.81 -2.58 15.23
N ARG A 80 33.06 -3.82 15.69
CA ARG A 80 34.34 -4.47 15.51
C ARG A 80 34.70 -4.66 14.03
N ARG A 81 33.72 -5.04 13.21
CA ARG A 81 33.93 -5.25 11.76
C ARG A 81 34.25 -3.93 11.05
N MET A 82 33.52 -2.84 11.37
CA MET A 82 33.79 -1.50 10.83
C MET A 82 35.15 -0.97 11.27
N LYS A 83 35.44 -1.07 12.58
CA LYS A 83 36.73 -0.67 13.15
C LYS A 83 37.90 -1.35 12.44
N ASP A 84 37.84 -2.68 12.28
CA ASP A 84 38.90 -3.46 11.61
C ASP A 84 39.08 -3.01 10.17
N ALA A 85 38.02 -2.83 9.41
CA ALA A 85 38.08 -2.39 8.02
C ALA A 85 38.72 -0.99 7.89
N ILE A 86 38.26 -0.03 8.69
CA ILE A 86 38.80 1.35 8.67
C ILE A 86 40.27 1.37 9.07
N TYR A 87 40.67 0.69 10.16
CA TYR A 87 42.04 0.71 10.65
C TYR A 87 43.01 0.03 9.67
N ASN A 88 42.57 -0.99 8.94
CA ASN A 88 43.41 -1.60 7.92
C ASN A 88 43.64 -0.67 6.74
N GLU A 89 42.64 0.05 6.27
CA GLU A 89 42.79 1.00 5.17
C GLU A 89 43.56 2.29 5.58
N LEU A 90 43.45 2.71 6.85
CA LEU A 90 44.23 3.85 7.37
C LEU A 90 45.76 3.60 7.39
N LYS A 91 46.20 2.35 7.33
CA LYS A 91 47.63 2.04 7.14
C LYS A 91 48.12 2.34 5.72
N LEU A 92 47.17 2.49 4.76
CA LEU A 92 47.46 2.67 3.33
C LEU A 92 47.05 4.05 2.82
N SER A 93 46.22 4.79 3.58
CA SER A 93 45.62 6.06 3.14
C SER A 93 45.41 6.99 4.32
N ASP A 94 45.68 8.29 4.16
CA ASP A 94 45.53 9.32 5.19
C ASP A 94 44.04 9.60 5.55
N LYS A 95 43.13 9.28 4.65
CA LYS A 95 41.66 9.45 4.83
C LYS A 95 40.94 8.24 4.33
N VAL A 96 40.04 7.70 5.14
CA VAL A 96 39.22 6.53 4.82
C VAL A 96 37.74 6.84 5.09
N ILE A 97 36.86 6.47 4.16
CA ILE A 97 35.42 6.62 4.30
C ILE A 97 34.79 5.23 4.10
N LEU A 98 34.09 4.74 5.10
CA LEU A 98 33.30 3.51 5.04
C LEU A 98 31.85 3.86 4.71
N ILE A 99 31.30 3.20 3.69
CA ILE A 99 29.92 3.39 3.19
C ILE A 99 29.21 2.04 3.19
N GLY A 100 28.02 1.99 3.80
CA GLY A 100 27.11 0.84 3.74
C GLY A 100 26.59 0.59 2.31
N SER A 101 25.93 -0.50 2.08
CA SER A 101 25.55 -0.95 0.73
C SER A 101 24.05 -0.85 0.40
N ASP A 102 23.23 -0.39 1.31
CA ASP A 102 21.76 -0.34 1.19
C ASP A 102 21.22 1.09 1.27
N LEU A 103 22.00 2.02 0.77
CA LEU A 103 21.80 3.46 0.91
C LEU A 103 21.30 4.10 -0.40
N VAL A 104 20.49 5.13 -0.25
CA VAL A 104 20.05 6.02 -1.32
C VAL A 104 20.53 7.45 -1.02
N GLY A 105 20.97 8.17 -2.05
CA GLY A 105 21.48 9.54 -1.90
C GLY A 105 23.00 9.65 -1.72
N ILE A 106 23.74 8.58 -2.01
CA ILE A 106 25.21 8.61 -2.11
C ILE A 106 25.56 9.18 -3.49
N ASP A 107 26.17 10.35 -3.49
CA ASP A 107 26.64 11.03 -4.70
C ASP A 107 28.07 11.61 -4.53
N ASP A 108 28.63 12.07 -5.63
CA ASP A 108 29.95 12.68 -5.66
C ASP A 108 30.08 13.88 -4.72
N ALA A 109 29.02 14.66 -4.57
CA ALA A 109 29.05 15.87 -3.74
C ALA A 109 29.16 15.49 -2.26
N LEU A 110 28.43 14.48 -1.81
CA LEU A 110 28.53 13.95 -0.45
C LEU A 110 29.92 13.38 -0.18
N ILE A 111 30.45 12.56 -1.10
CA ILE A 111 31.79 11.94 -0.96
C ILE A 111 32.88 13.00 -0.90
N LYS A 112 32.86 14.00 -1.79
CA LYS A 112 33.81 15.12 -1.77
C LYS A 112 33.71 15.93 -0.47
N SER A 113 32.49 16.26 -0.04
CA SER A 113 32.24 16.95 1.24
C SER A 113 32.83 16.18 2.43
N ALA A 114 32.69 14.85 2.42
CA ALA A 114 33.25 13.99 3.47
C ALA A 114 34.79 14.03 3.46
N TYR A 115 35.43 13.96 2.27
CA TYR A 115 36.90 14.07 2.15
C TYR A 115 37.40 15.42 2.57
N GLU A 116 36.78 16.52 2.16
CA GLU A 116 37.13 17.89 2.53
C GLU A 116 36.99 18.12 4.04
N ALA A 117 35.89 17.67 4.63
CA ALA A 117 35.66 17.79 6.07
C ALA A 117 36.74 17.07 6.91
N LEU A 118 37.32 15.97 6.40
CA LEU A 118 38.45 15.28 7.07
C LEU A 118 39.77 16.04 7.07
N ASP A 119 39.87 17.22 6.45
CA ASP A 119 41.01 18.13 6.63
C ASP A 119 40.93 18.85 7.98
N ASP A 120 39.75 19.17 8.45
CA ASP A 120 39.51 19.92 9.67
C ASP A 120 38.97 19.08 10.84
N TYR A 121 38.36 17.94 10.57
CA TYR A 121 37.74 17.06 11.54
C TYR A 121 38.38 15.67 11.56
N ASP A 122 38.42 15.03 12.70
CA ASP A 122 38.96 13.67 12.86
C ASP A 122 38.00 12.61 12.32
N ILE A 123 36.68 12.87 12.42
CA ILE A 123 35.62 11.97 12.07
C ILE A 123 34.55 12.72 11.27
N VAL A 124 34.00 12.08 10.23
CA VAL A 124 32.82 12.53 9.52
C VAL A 124 31.75 11.43 9.55
N ILE A 125 30.47 11.81 9.73
CA ILE A 125 29.35 10.86 9.82
C ILE A 125 28.18 11.39 9.00
N ALA A 126 27.61 10.56 8.09
CA ALA A 126 26.30 10.85 7.48
C ALA A 126 25.24 10.03 8.20
N PRO A 127 24.28 10.71 8.87
CA PRO A 127 23.22 10.05 9.62
C PRO A 127 22.19 9.41 8.71
N VAL A 128 21.41 8.46 9.26
CA VAL A 128 20.20 7.90 8.67
C VAL A 128 19.02 8.08 9.64
N ALA A 129 17.79 8.04 9.12
CA ALA A 129 16.58 8.40 9.86
C ALA A 129 16.28 7.50 11.08
N ASP A 130 16.77 6.26 11.09
CA ASP A 130 16.57 5.29 12.19
C ASP A 130 17.43 5.58 13.43
N GLY A 131 18.27 6.64 13.40
CA GLY A 131 19.19 7.01 14.46
C GLY A 131 20.56 6.34 14.37
N GLY A 132 20.86 5.70 13.25
CA GLY A 132 22.16 5.18 12.89
C GLY A 132 22.94 6.10 11.94
N TYR A 133 23.89 5.53 11.23
CA TYR A 133 24.64 6.19 10.16
C TYR A 133 24.99 5.22 9.04
N GLY A 134 24.91 5.70 7.81
CA GLY A 134 25.25 4.93 6.61
C GLY A 134 26.66 5.19 6.08
N LEU A 135 27.28 6.33 6.50
CA LEU A 135 28.65 6.70 6.14
C LEU A 135 29.41 7.13 7.41
N VAL A 136 30.62 6.62 7.57
CA VAL A 136 31.58 7.09 8.58
C VAL A 136 32.98 7.18 7.98
N GLY A 137 33.64 8.32 8.15
CA GLY A 137 35.02 8.52 7.67
C GLY A 137 35.97 8.98 8.79
N MET A 138 37.26 8.70 8.63
CA MET A 138 38.34 9.04 9.57
C MET A 138 39.60 9.40 8.86
N ASN A 139 40.41 10.31 9.46
CA ASN A 139 41.77 10.65 9.01
C ASN A 139 42.85 10.06 9.92
N ARG A 140 42.49 9.38 11.00
CA ARG A 140 43.36 8.65 11.93
C ARG A 140 42.55 7.59 12.66
N GLU A 141 43.21 6.69 13.37
CA GLU A 141 42.55 5.71 14.22
C GLU A 141 41.79 6.39 15.36
N CYS A 142 40.46 6.37 15.29
CA CYS A 142 39.51 6.89 16.31
C CYS A 142 38.62 5.76 16.79
N ASP A 143 38.74 5.35 18.03
CA ASP A 143 37.89 4.27 18.56
C ASP A 143 36.52 4.80 19.04
N ILE A 144 35.61 4.89 18.12
CA ILE A 144 34.20 5.27 18.35
C ILE A 144 33.24 4.09 18.27
N PHE A 145 33.76 2.88 18.19
CA PHE A 145 32.95 1.66 17.96
C PHE A 145 32.80 0.80 19.22
N THR A 146 33.78 0.89 20.13
CA THR A 146 33.81 0.06 21.34
C THR A 146 32.82 0.56 22.38
N GLY A 147 31.89 -0.30 22.77
CA GLY A 147 30.85 0.03 23.77
C GLY A 147 29.55 0.54 23.19
N ILE A 148 29.45 0.72 21.86
CA ILE A 148 28.20 1.11 21.18
C ILE A 148 27.29 -0.13 21.04
N GLU A 149 26.03 0.03 21.42
CA GLU A 149 24.97 -0.95 21.20
C GLU A 149 24.29 -0.66 19.85
N TYR A 150 24.63 -1.46 18.84
CA TYR A 150 24.07 -1.32 17.49
C TYR A 150 22.63 -1.82 17.40
N SER A 151 21.92 -1.41 16.35
CA SER A 151 20.50 -1.70 16.09
C SER A 151 19.55 -1.06 17.11
N THR A 152 19.93 0.10 17.63
CA THR A 152 19.11 0.98 18.47
C THR A 152 18.99 2.37 17.87
N PRO A 153 17.94 3.16 18.16
CA PRO A 153 17.78 4.52 17.63
C PRO A 153 18.78 5.53 18.21
N HIS A 154 19.71 5.10 19.06
CA HIS A 154 20.68 5.95 19.76
C HIS A 154 22.11 5.81 19.22
N VAL A 155 22.35 4.92 18.24
CA VAL A 155 23.68 4.61 17.70
C VAL A 155 24.45 5.86 17.30
N LEU A 156 23.85 6.76 16.54
CA LEU A 156 24.48 8.02 16.11
C LEU A 156 24.86 8.89 17.30
N LYS A 157 23.92 9.11 18.21
CA LYS A 157 24.13 9.93 19.40
C LYS A 157 25.25 9.36 20.27
N ASP A 158 25.18 8.07 20.61
CA ASP A 158 26.16 7.40 21.47
C ASP A 158 27.55 7.41 20.82
N THR A 159 27.61 7.28 19.49
CA THR A 159 28.88 7.37 18.73
C THR A 159 29.49 8.78 18.80
N ILE A 160 28.67 9.82 18.67
CA ILE A 160 29.13 11.23 18.78
C ILE A 160 29.57 11.54 20.20
N ASP A 161 28.75 11.18 21.20
CA ASP A 161 29.05 11.40 22.62
C ASP A 161 30.40 10.74 23.00
N LEU A 162 30.61 9.49 22.56
CA LEU A 162 31.87 8.77 22.77
C LEU A 162 33.07 9.43 22.07
N ALA A 163 32.85 9.95 20.85
CA ALA A 163 33.91 10.66 20.12
C ALA A 163 34.33 11.96 20.85
N GLU A 164 33.35 12.74 21.30
CA GLU A 164 33.56 13.98 22.03
C GLU A 164 34.24 13.72 23.41
N GLU A 165 33.82 12.69 24.14
CA GLU A 165 34.44 12.27 25.39
C GLU A 165 35.94 11.95 25.19
N LYS A 166 36.30 11.35 24.05
CA LYS A 166 37.68 11.05 23.68
C LYS A 166 38.43 12.21 23.05
N GLY A 167 37.79 13.37 22.91
CA GLY A 167 38.41 14.58 22.37
C GLY A 167 38.58 14.59 20.83
N TYR A 168 37.82 13.78 20.11
CA TYR A 168 37.78 13.79 18.66
C TYR A 168 36.80 14.86 18.12
N ARG A 169 37.16 15.54 17.05
CA ARG A 169 36.29 16.48 16.35
C ARG A 169 35.44 15.76 15.35
N VAL A 170 34.10 15.84 15.49
CA VAL A 170 33.14 15.18 14.61
C VAL A 170 32.44 16.19 13.72
N LYS A 171 32.34 15.89 12.41
CA LYS A 171 31.47 16.58 11.47
C LYS A 171 30.30 15.69 11.08
N VAL A 172 29.09 16.14 11.40
CA VAL A 172 27.86 15.52 10.89
C VAL A 172 27.56 16.11 9.51
N LEU A 173 27.40 15.24 8.53
CA LEU A 173 27.06 15.55 7.14
C LEU A 173 25.55 15.58 6.93
N LYS A 174 25.12 15.77 5.68
CA LYS A 174 23.72 15.63 5.28
C LYS A 174 23.23 14.20 5.56
N GLU A 175 22.00 14.08 6.02
CA GLU A 175 21.30 12.80 6.18
C GLU A 175 21.14 12.10 4.83
N ILE A 176 21.28 10.77 4.84
CA ILE A 176 21.08 9.87 3.71
C ILE A 176 19.99 8.86 4.06
N LEU A 177 19.42 8.20 3.07
CA LEU A 177 18.36 7.24 3.27
C LEU A 177 18.90 5.81 3.29
N ASP A 178 18.69 5.10 4.40
CA ASP A 178 18.83 3.66 4.51
C ASP A 178 17.48 3.01 4.23
N ILE A 179 17.44 1.97 3.41
CA ILE A 179 16.22 1.24 3.09
C ILE A 179 16.10 0.03 4.01
N ASP A 180 15.26 0.11 5.03
CA ASP A 180 15.05 -1.01 5.95
C ASP A 180 13.57 -1.44 6.05
N GLU A 181 12.64 -0.51 5.89
CA GLU A 181 11.20 -0.72 5.94
C GLU A 181 10.51 -0.31 4.62
N PHE A 182 9.24 -0.68 4.47
CA PHE A 182 8.49 -0.37 3.26
C PHE A 182 8.32 1.15 3.03
N ASP A 183 8.19 1.90 4.12
CA ASP A 183 8.13 3.36 4.09
C ASP A 183 9.38 3.99 3.46
N ASP A 184 10.56 3.37 3.67
CA ASP A 184 11.81 3.86 3.08
C ASP A 184 11.84 3.68 1.56
N LEU A 185 11.21 2.61 1.05
CA LEU A 185 11.02 2.44 -0.40
C LEU A 185 10.15 3.55 -0.97
N VAL A 186 9.10 3.97 -0.25
CA VAL A 186 8.25 5.09 -0.67
C VAL A 186 9.03 6.41 -0.65
N ARG A 187 9.85 6.65 0.38
CA ARG A 187 10.76 7.81 0.46
C ARG A 187 11.76 7.83 -0.69
N ALA A 188 12.36 6.67 -0.97
CA ALA A 188 13.31 6.52 -2.08
C ALA A 188 12.65 6.78 -3.45
N GLU A 189 11.47 6.21 -3.70
CA GLU A 189 10.73 6.35 -4.95
C GLU A 189 10.27 7.79 -5.20
N THR A 190 9.86 8.50 -4.14
CA THR A 190 9.27 9.84 -4.24
C THR A 190 10.27 10.97 -4.03
N GLY A 191 11.42 10.71 -3.39
CA GLY A 191 12.37 11.71 -2.93
C GLY A 191 11.84 12.60 -1.80
N ILE A 192 10.72 12.24 -1.17
CA ILE A 192 10.07 12.99 -0.09
C ILE A 192 10.16 12.19 1.20
N PHE A 193 10.71 12.78 2.25
CA PHE A 193 10.92 12.12 3.56
C PHE A 193 9.68 12.20 4.47
N ASP A 194 8.93 13.31 4.39
CA ASP A 194 7.71 13.51 5.16
C ASP A 194 6.53 12.79 4.48
N ILE A 195 6.25 11.57 4.93
CA ILE A 195 5.19 10.72 4.43
C ILE A 195 4.34 10.20 5.58
N ASP A 196 3.03 10.06 5.35
CA ASP A 196 2.08 9.49 6.31
C ASP A 196 1.37 8.28 5.68
N LEU A 197 1.35 7.14 6.36
CA LEU A 197 0.48 6.03 5.98
C LEU A 197 -0.97 6.41 6.32
N ILE A 198 -1.80 6.66 5.30
CA ILE A 198 -3.20 7.13 5.47
C ILE A 198 -4.25 6.05 5.27
N GLY A 199 -3.88 4.91 4.72
CA GLY A 199 -4.79 3.79 4.54
C GLY A 199 -4.11 2.51 4.10
N ARG A 200 -4.58 1.40 4.65
CA ARG A 200 -4.18 0.04 4.27
C ARG A 200 -5.43 -0.78 4.01
N GLY A 201 -5.62 -1.18 2.76
CA GLY A 201 -6.63 -2.15 2.32
C GLY A 201 -6.05 -3.56 2.23
N GLU A 202 -6.82 -4.50 1.71
CA GLU A 202 -6.35 -5.88 1.46
C GLU A 202 -5.40 -5.97 0.25
N TYR A 203 -5.55 -5.07 -0.71
CA TYR A 203 -4.83 -5.09 -1.99
C TYR A 203 -4.06 -3.81 -2.30
N ASN A 204 -4.21 -2.79 -1.47
CA ASN A 204 -3.61 -1.47 -1.68
C ASN A 204 -3.09 -0.87 -0.38
N VAL A 205 -2.06 -0.06 -0.51
CA VAL A 205 -1.60 0.84 0.55
C VAL A 205 -1.54 2.27 0.02
N ASN A 206 -1.94 3.23 0.85
CA ASN A 206 -2.00 4.63 0.50
C ASN A 206 -1.12 5.45 1.45
N TYR A 207 -0.19 6.21 0.89
CA TYR A 207 0.62 7.17 1.61
C TYR A 207 0.23 8.59 1.20
N LYS A 208 0.17 9.48 2.17
CA LYS A 208 0.21 10.91 1.90
C LYS A 208 1.67 11.32 1.72
N VAL A 209 1.98 11.90 0.57
CA VAL A 209 3.31 12.35 0.18
C VAL A 209 3.18 13.81 -0.27
N GLY A 210 3.52 14.74 0.61
CA GLY A 210 3.25 16.16 0.38
C GLY A 210 1.75 16.46 0.23
N ASP A 211 1.35 16.99 -0.92
CA ASP A 211 -0.04 17.30 -1.28
C ASP A 211 -0.74 16.20 -2.10
N ARG A 212 -0.12 15.00 -2.20
CA ARG A 212 -0.61 13.88 -3.00
C ARG A 212 -0.84 12.63 -2.17
N VAL A 213 -1.67 11.75 -2.72
CA VAL A 213 -1.73 10.34 -2.33
C VAL A 213 -0.87 9.53 -3.28
N PHE A 214 0.00 8.72 -2.74
CA PHE A 214 0.78 7.70 -3.42
C PHE A 214 0.13 6.35 -3.11
N ARG A 215 -0.58 5.78 -4.08
CA ARG A 215 -1.34 4.53 -3.95
C ARG A 215 -0.61 3.39 -4.64
N ILE A 216 -0.25 2.36 -3.88
CA ILE A 216 0.45 1.17 -4.35
C ILE A 216 -0.51 0.00 -4.34
N ASN A 217 -0.54 -0.77 -5.44
CA ASN A 217 -1.42 -1.92 -5.61
C ASN A 217 -0.63 -3.23 -5.60
N PHE A 218 -0.99 -4.17 -4.72
CA PHE A 218 -0.34 -5.47 -4.56
C PHE A 218 -1.03 -6.60 -5.32
N ALA A 219 -2.34 -6.49 -5.56
CA ALA A 219 -3.14 -7.54 -6.20
C ALA A 219 -4.42 -6.97 -6.82
N SER A 220 -5.15 -7.80 -7.57
CA SER A 220 -6.40 -7.43 -8.24
C SER A 220 -7.56 -8.32 -7.78
N GLN A 221 -8.65 -7.69 -7.37
CA GLN A 221 -9.92 -8.38 -7.13
C GLN A 221 -10.73 -8.60 -8.42
N MET A 222 -10.42 -7.88 -9.49
CA MET A 222 -11.11 -7.97 -10.78
C MET A 222 -10.44 -8.95 -11.76
N GLY A 223 -9.39 -9.68 -11.32
CA GLY A 223 -8.63 -10.57 -12.18
C GLY A 223 -7.75 -9.85 -13.21
N LEU A 224 -7.48 -8.55 -13.02
CA LEU A 224 -6.68 -7.74 -13.93
C LEU A 224 -5.16 -7.87 -13.69
N GLY A 225 -4.75 -8.58 -12.64
CA GLY A 225 -3.34 -8.73 -12.28
C GLY A 225 -2.65 -7.38 -12.11
N GLU A 226 -1.50 -7.21 -12.76
CA GLU A 226 -0.70 -5.98 -12.70
C GLU A 226 -1.35 -4.77 -13.40
N ASP A 227 -2.37 -4.98 -14.24
CA ASP A 227 -3.08 -3.90 -14.91
C ASP A 227 -4.15 -3.23 -14.04
N GLN A 228 -4.40 -3.73 -12.81
CA GLN A 228 -5.37 -3.17 -11.87
C GLN A 228 -5.16 -1.68 -11.62
N ILE A 229 -3.93 -1.26 -11.36
CA ILE A 229 -3.62 0.14 -11.07
C ILE A 229 -3.81 1.05 -12.28
N ALA A 230 -3.51 0.54 -13.47
CA ALA A 230 -3.73 1.26 -14.71
C ALA A 230 -5.24 1.42 -15.02
N TYR A 231 -6.03 0.41 -14.66
CA TYR A 231 -7.49 0.45 -14.76
C TYR A 231 -8.09 1.51 -13.83
N GLU A 232 -7.67 1.56 -12.55
CA GLU A 232 -8.09 2.59 -11.60
C GLU A 232 -7.68 3.99 -12.08
N TYR A 233 -6.45 4.15 -12.55
CA TYR A 233 -5.98 5.41 -13.12
C TYR A 233 -6.83 5.86 -14.32
N GLN A 234 -7.16 4.94 -15.24
CA GLN A 234 -8.01 5.22 -16.38
C GLN A 234 -9.40 5.68 -15.92
N ALA A 235 -9.98 5.03 -14.91
CA ALA A 235 -11.27 5.42 -14.35
C ALA A 235 -11.23 6.84 -13.76
N LEU A 236 -10.21 7.15 -12.96
CA LEU A 236 -10.05 8.50 -12.40
C LEU A 236 -9.89 9.56 -13.50
N LYS A 237 -9.17 9.25 -14.59
CA LYS A 237 -9.04 10.16 -15.74
C LYS A 237 -10.36 10.36 -16.46
N GLU A 238 -11.19 9.33 -16.61
CA GLU A 238 -12.53 9.46 -17.21
C GLU A 238 -13.47 10.26 -16.30
N LEU A 239 -13.32 10.14 -14.97
CA LEU A 239 -14.14 10.82 -13.97
C LEU A 239 -13.70 12.26 -13.65
N GLU A 240 -12.48 12.66 -14.02
CA GLU A 240 -11.91 13.97 -13.69
C GLU A 240 -12.84 15.16 -14.13
N PRO A 241 -13.52 15.13 -15.30
CA PRO A 241 -14.44 16.18 -15.69
C PRO A 241 -15.65 16.36 -14.76
N SER A 242 -15.98 15.37 -13.93
CA SER A 242 -17.06 15.48 -12.94
C SER A 242 -16.76 16.53 -11.85
N GLY A 243 -15.48 16.76 -11.56
CA GLY A 243 -15.01 17.63 -10.48
C GLY A 243 -15.30 17.13 -9.08
N VAL A 244 -15.80 15.88 -8.94
CA VAL A 244 -16.17 15.27 -7.64
C VAL A 244 -15.34 14.03 -7.29
N THR A 245 -14.22 13.84 -7.98
CA THR A 245 -13.26 12.74 -7.73
C THR A 245 -11.85 13.33 -7.62
N PRO A 246 -10.88 12.61 -7.00
CA PRO A 246 -9.50 13.06 -6.98
C PRO A 246 -8.94 13.17 -8.41
N LYS A 247 -8.11 14.19 -8.65
CA LYS A 247 -7.32 14.25 -9.89
C LYS A 247 -6.22 13.20 -9.85
N ALA A 248 -6.08 12.44 -10.93
CA ALA A 248 -4.97 11.50 -11.08
C ALA A 248 -3.84 12.14 -11.89
N TYR A 249 -2.59 12.02 -11.37
CA TYR A 249 -1.43 12.66 -11.96
C TYR A 249 -0.54 11.70 -12.74
N GLU A 250 -0.15 10.59 -12.13
CA GLU A 250 0.80 9.63 -12.69
C GLU A 250 0.36 8.20 -12.38
N CYS A 251 0.70 7.27 -13.28
CA CYS A 251 0.53 5.84 -13.07
C CYS A 251 1.74 5.11 -13.66
N LYS A 252 2.31 4.19 -12.89
CA LYS A 252 3.40 3.32 -13.32
C LYS A 252 3.08 1.86 -12.98
N LYS A 253 3.53 0.94 -13.83
CA LYS A 253 3.42 -0.52 -13.58
C LYS A 253 4.40 -1.01 -12.50
N SER A 254 5.51 -0.32 -12.32
CA SER A 254 6.47 -0.49 -11.23
C SER A 254 7.31 0.77 -11.11
N GLY A 255 7.84 1.02 -9.93
CA GLY A 255 8.78 2.09 -9.67
C GLY A 255 10.23 1.66 -9.83
N GLU A 256 11.12 2.56 -9.44
CA GLU A 256 12.54 2.28 -9.33
C GLU A 256 12.84 1.43 -8.09
N TYR A 257 12.18 1.72 -6.96
CA TYR A 257 12.32 1.02 -5.68
C TYR A 257 11.06 0.25 -5.30
N ILE A 258 9.89 0.65 -5.79
CA ILE A 258 8.62 -0.03 -5.54
C ILE A 258 8.38 -1.09 -6.64
N PRO A 259 8.40 -2.41 -6.31
CA PRO A 259 8.26 -3.48 -7.29
C PRO A 259 6.79 -3.78 -7.66
N TYR A 260 5.91 -2.81 -7.47
CA TYR A 260 4.47 -2.89 -7.69
C TYR A 260 3.96 -1.70 -8.48
N GLY A 261 2.81 -1.87 -9.12
CA GLY A 261 2.11 -0.78 -9.77
C GLY A 261 1.64 0.27 -8.76
N PHE A 262 1.77 1.55 -9.12
CA PHE A 262 1.28 2.64 -8.31
C PHE A 262 0.70 3.77 -9.16
N LEU A 263 -0.14 4.56 -8.52
CA LEU A 263 -0.61 5.83 -9.05
C LEU A 263 -0.45 6.96 -8.03
N THR A 264 -0.31 8.18 -8.51
CA THR A 264 -0.38 9.38 -7.69
C THR A 264 -1.64 10.17 -8.01
N MET A 265 -2.31 10.63 -6.96
CA MET A 265 -3.54 11.41 -7.07
C MET A 265 -3.60 12.53 -6.03
N GLU A 266 -4.58 13.42 -6.17
CA GLU A 266 -4.83 14.53 -5.28
C GLU A 266 -5.14 14.04 -3.85
N TYR A 267 -4.50 14.64 -2.85
CA TYR A 267 -4.85 14.43 -1.45
C TYR A 267 -5.99 15.36 -1.04
N LEU A 268 -7.13 14.79 -0.72
CA LEU A 268 -8.34 15.50 -0.35
C LEU A 268 -8.52 15.51 1.17
N LYS A 269 -8.53 16.69 1.79
CA LYS A 269 -8.80 16.84 3.22
C LYS A 269 -10.30 16.85 3.48
N GLY A 270 -10.74 16.13 4.50
CA GLY A 270 -12.12 16.08 4.92
C GLY A 270 -12.39 14.96 5.92
N ARG A 271 -13.64 14.70 6.20
CA ARG A 271 -14.10 13.59 7.02
C ARG A 271 -14.92 12.60 6.19
N PRO A 272 -15.04 11.35 6.65
CA PRO A 272 -16.00 10.42 6.07
C PRO A 272 -17.45 10.95 6.15
N LEU A 273 -18.31 10.40 5.29
CA LEU A 273 -19.73 10.69 5.28
C LEU A 273 -20.40 10.21 6.58
N ASP A 274 -21.30 11.04 7.10
CA ASP A 274 -22.23 10.72 8.19
C ASP A 274 -23.60 10.47 7.58
N TYR A 275 -24.12 9.24 7.71
CA TYR A 275 -25.43 8.87 7.14
C TYR A 275 -26.60 9.68 7.71
N ASP A 276 -26.45 10.29 8.89
CA ASP A 276 -27.52 11.11 9.49
C ASP A 276 -27.52 12.57 8.98
N LYS A 277 -26.40 13.05 8.40
CA LYS A 277 -26.22 14.46 8.06
C LYS A 277 -25.94 14.73 6.59
N ASP A 278 -25.28 13.79 5.90
CA ASP A 278 -24.65 14.09 4.61
C ASP A 278 -25.34 13.41 3.41
N MET A 279 -26.51 12.78 3.60
CA MET A 279 -27.19 12.02 2.57
C MET A 279 -27.57 12.86 1.35
N ALA A 280 -27.96 14.13 1.53
CA ALA A 280 -28.20 15.05 0.42
C ALA A 280 -26.91 15.35 -0.38
N THR A 281 -25.78 15.46 0.29
CA THR A 281 -24.48 15.62 -0.39
C THR A 281 -24.11 14.36 -1.18
N ALA A 282 -24.30 13.16 -0.60
CA ALA A 282 -24.07 11.92 -1.30
C ALA A 282 -24.94 11.79 -2.57
N ALA A 283 -26.24 12.13 -2.46
CA ALA A 283 -27.17 12.11 -3.59
C ALA A 283 -26.68 13.01 -4.74
N ARG A 284 -26.25 14.23 -4.43
CA ARG A 284 -25.69 15.18 -5.41
C ARG A 284 -24.41 14.63 -6.06
N LEU A 285 -23.46 14.12 -5.26
CA LEU A 285 -22.19 13.61 -5.78
C LEU A 285 -22.39 12.40 -6.71
N LEU A 286 -23.20 11.44 -6.28
CA LEU A 286 -23.52 10.25 -7.06
C LEU A 286 -24.24 10.63 -8.37
N SER A 287 -25.23 11.52 -8.29
CA SER A 287 -25.92 11.99 -9.50
C SER A 287 -24.98 12.70 -10.49
N THR A 288 -23.97 13.43 -9.98
CA THR A 288 -22.96 14.09 -10.82
C THR A 288 -22.16 13.05 -11.63
N VAL A 289 -21.67 12.00 -10.99
CA VAL A 289 -20.95 10.91 -11.64
C VAL A 289 -21.88 10.15 -12.60
N HIS A 290 -23.08 9.76 -12.15
CA HIS A 290 -24.00 8.97 -12.95
C HIS A 290 -24.54 9.71 -14.18
N ASN A 291 -24.46 11.04 -14.22
CA ASN A 291 -24.84 11.87 -15.38
C ASN A 291 -23.71 12.06 -16.40
N MET A 292 -22.51 11.56 -16.14
CA MET A 292 -21.42 11.61 -17.11
C MET A 292 -21.71 10.73 -18.31
N ASP A 293 -21.21 11.13 -19.48
CA ASP A 293 -21.31 10.34 -20.71
C ASP A 293 -20.37 9.12 -20.65
N ALA A 294 -20.93 7.96 -20.45
CA ALA A 294 -20.23 6.68 -20.42
C ALA A 294 -20.05 6.03 -21.81
N SER A 295 -20.50 6.66 -22.88
CA SER A 295 -20.52 6.05 -24.24
C SER A 295 -19.14 5.73 -24.80
N LYS A 296 -18.12 6.48 -24.39
CA LYS A 296 -16.72 6.31 -24.81
C LYS A 296 -15.83 5.69 -23.74
N SER A 297 -16.40 5.30 -22.61
CA SER A 297 -15.65 4.69 -21.52
C SER A 297 -15.00 3.38 -21.95
N LYS A 298 -13.80 3.14 -21.46
CA LYS A 298 -13.03 1.89 -21.65
C LYS A 298 -13.17 0.94 -20.46
N LEU A 299 -13.99 1.30 -19.48
CA LEU A 299 -14.23 0.47 -18.32
C LEU A 299 -15.02 -0.80 -18.68
N ILE A 300 -14.86 -1.83 -17.88
CA ILE A 300 -15.59 -3.10 -18.01
C ILE A 300 -17.08 -2.81 -17.98
N ARG A 301 -17.85 -3.48 -18.85
CA ARG A 301 -19.30 -3.29 -18.97
C ARG A 301 -20.04 -4.47 -18.34
N ALA A 302 -20.98 -4.17 -17.48
CA ALA A 302 -21.92 -5.13 -16.95
C ALA A 302 -23.18 -5.20 -17.84
N ASP A 303 -23.05 -5.71 -19.06
CA ASP A 303 -24.18 -5.78 -19.99
C ASP A 303 -25.34 -6.62 -19.46
N LYS A 304 -25.05 -7.66 -18.65
CA LYS A 304 -26.01 -8.49 -17.92
C LYS A 304 -25.69 -8.41 -16.42
N PRO A 305 -26.06 -7.32 -15.74
CA PRO A 305 -25.59 -7.05 -14.38
C PRO A 305 -26.04 -8.10 -13.36
N PHE A 306 -27.26 -8.58 -13.44
CA PHE A 306 -27.77 -9.60 -12.52
C PHE A 306 -27.06 -10.94 -12.69
N LYS A 307 -26.74 -11.34 -13.90
CA LYS A 307 -25.98 -12.56 -14.18
C LYS A 307 -24.57 -12.46 -13.61
N MET A 308 -23.89 -11.35 -13.87
CA MET A 308 -22.53 -11.11 -13.37
C MET A 308 -22.48 -11.15 -11.84
N MET A 309 -23.42 -10.48 -11.17
CA MET A 309 -23.51 -10.50 -9.71
C MET A 309 -23.84 -11.90 -9.18
N TYR A 310 -24.78 -12.62 -9.80
CA TYR A 310 -25.16 -13.95 -9.36
C TYR A 310 -24.04 -14.98 -9.49
N GLU A 311 -23.24 -14.90 -10.57
CA GLU A 311 -22.04 -15.73 -10.76
C GLU A 311 -20.98 -15.43 -9.67
N GLU A 312 -20.80 -14.15 -9.27
CA GLU A 312 -19.97 -13.76 -8.13
C GLU A 312 -20.47 -14.40 -6.83
N PHE A 313 -21.79 -14.36 -6.59
CA PHE A 313 -22.40 -14.97 -5.38
C PHE A 313 -22.18 -16.47 -5.33
N LEU A 314 -22.39 -17.19 -6.44
CA LEU A 314 -22.14 -18.63 -6.53
C LEU A 314 -20.69 -18.97 -6.19
N SER A 315 -19.76 -18.20 -6.72
CA SER A 315 -18.33 -18.37 -6.43
C SER A 315 -18.05 -18.20 -4.93
N MET A 316 -18.42 -17.06 -4.34
CA MET A 316 -18.20 -16.79 -2.91
C MET A 316 -18.90 -17.80 -2.00
N TYR A 317 -20.14 -18.11 -2.27
CA TYR A 317 -20.94 -19.02 -1.44
C TYR A 317 -20.48 -20.47 -1.53
N SER A 318 -19.91 -20.91 -2.65
CA SER A 318 -19.34 -22.24 -2.82
C SER A 318 -18.27 -22.57 -1.77
N HIS A 319 -17.50 -21.57 -1.36
CA HIS A 319 -16.50 -21.69 -0.29
C HIS A 319 -17.17 -22.03 1.06
N TYR A 320 -18.26 -21.35 1.39
CA TYR A 320 -19.01 -21.63 2.61
C TYR A 320 -19.69 -23.02 2.57
N LYS A 321 -20.33 -23.37 1.47
CA LYS A 321 -21.02 -24.67 1.31
C LYS A 321 -20.06 -25.86 1.43
N SER A 322 -18.82 -25.71 1.04
CA SER A 322 -17.80 -26.74 1.17
C SER A 322 -17.16 -26.86 2.57
N TRP A 323 -17.48 -25.95 3.49
CA TRP A 323 -16.96 -25.96 4.85
C TRP A 323 -17.83 -26.83 5.77
N GLU A 324 -17.22 -27.82 6.47
CA GLU A 324 -17.94 -28.78 7.30
C GLU A 324 -18.59 -28.13 8.53
N ASP A 325 -17.88 -27.18 9.17
CA ASP A 325 -18.32 -26.53 10.41
C ASP A 325 -19.24 -25.30 10.19
N ARG A 326 -19.79 -25.14 8.99
CA ARG A 326 -20.70 -24.03 8.70
C ARG A 326 -22.03 -24.13 9.46
N ASP A 327 -22.63 -22.99 9.78
CA ASP A 327 -23.95 -22.95 10.39
C ASP A 327 -25.05 -23.40 9.40
N ARG A 328 -25.69 -24.51 9.70
CA ARG A 328 -26.71 -25.13 8.83
C ARG A 328 -28.01 -24.35 8.77
N GLU A 329 -28.36 -23.62 9.82
CA GLU A 329 -29.57 -22.79 9.82
C GLU A 329 -29.35 -21.51 9.01
N ALA A 330 -28.17 -20.91 9.13
CA ALA A 330 -27.74 -19.81 8.25
C ALA A 330 -27.69 -20.25 6.78
N GLU A 331 -27.11 -21.44 6.50
CA GLU A 331 -27.07 -22.02 5.16
C GLU A 331 -28.45 -22.11 4.52
N LYS A 332 -29.46 -22.60 5.26
CA LYS A 332 -30.83 -22.70 4.74
C LYS A 332 -31.39 -21.34 4.31
N ILE A 333 -31.22 -20.33 5.15
CA ILE A 333 -31.71 -18.98 4.81
C ILE A 333 -30.97 -18.44 3.60
N ILE A 334 -29.61 -18.60 3.52
CA ILE A 334 -28.84 -18.16 2.37
C ILE A 334 -29.24 -18.90 1.10
N ASP A 335 -29.49 -20.21 1.16
CA ASP A 335 -30.01 -21.00 0.03
C ASP A 335 -31.34 -20.44 -0.50
N GLU A 336 -32.28 -20.11 0.41
CA GLU A 336 -33.53 -19.47 0.02
C GLU A 336 -33.34 -18.11 -0.65
N LEU A 337 -32.45 -17.28 -0.12
CA LEU A 337 -32.10 -15.98 -0.73
C LEU A 337 -31.46 -16.14 -2.12
N MET A 338 -30.58 -17.13 -2.26
CA MET A 338 -29.95 -17.48 -3.56
C MET A 338 -31.01 -17.96 -4.56
N GLU A 339 -31.96 -18.77 -4.12
CA GLU A 339 -33.05 -19.28 -4.97
C GLU A 339 -33.96 -18.14 -5.46
N ILE A 340 -34.33 -17.22 -4.57
CA ILE A 340 -35.09 -16.02 -4.94
C ILE A 340 -34.29 -15.16 -5.95
N ALA A 341 -33.00 -14.87 -5.69
CA ALA A 341 -32.18 -14.11 -6.63
C ALA A 341 -32.01 -14.83 -7.99
N GLY A 342 -31.88 -16.17 -7.98
CA GLY A 342 -31.80 -16.98 -9.19
C GLY A 342 -33.10 -17.03 -10.01
N SER A 343 -34.26 -16.68 -9.40
CA SER A 343 -35.55 -16.59 -10.10
C SER A 343 -35.75 -15.31 -10.90
N TYR A 344 -34.87 -14.29 -10.70
CA TYR A 344 -34.94 -13.08 -11.51
C TYR A 344 -34.45 -13.35 -12.95
N ASP A 345 -34.79 -12.47 -13.88
CA ASP A 345 -34.25 -12.50 -15.24
C ASP A 345 -32.75 -12.13 -15.23
N LEU A 346 -31.91 -13.15 -15.03
CA LEU A 346 -30.46 -12.98 -15.00
C LEU A 346 -29.88 -12.50 -16.35
N ASP A 347 -30.58 -12.73 -17.45
CA ASP A 347 -30.17 -12.28 -18.79
C ASP A 347 -30.65 -10.86 -19.12
N ALA A 348 -31.35 -10.21 -18.20
CA ALA A 348 -31.78 -8.82 -18.37
C ALA A 348 -30.58 -7.91 -18.69
N GLN A 349 -30.75 -7.13 -19.76
CA GLN A 349 -29.70 -6.20 -20.22
C GLN A 349 -29.69 -4.93 -19.38
N MET A 350 -28.49 -4.36 -19.20
CA MET A 350 -28.32 -3.04 -18.63
C MET A 350 -29.22 -2.01 -19.30
N LYS A 351 -29.87 -1.16 -18.52
CA LYS A 351 -30.89 -0.21 -19.02
C LYS A 351 -30.34 1.18 -19.27
N ARG A 352 -29.48 1.67 -18.37
CA ARG A 352 -29.05 3.07 -18.33
C ARG A 352 -27.57 3.19 -18.04
N PRO A 353 -26.68 2.95 -19.04
CA PRO A 353 -25.24 2.94 -18.86
C PRO A 353 -24.73 4.19 -18.12
N SER A 354 -24.04 3.97 -17.01
CA SER A 354 -23.39 4.99 -16.18
C SER A 354 -22.08 4.45 -15.67
N ILE A 355 -21.12 5.31 -15.35
CA ILE A 355 -19.96 4.88 -14.56
C ILE A 355 -20.45 4.70 -13.13
N ILE A 356 -20.23 3.52 -12.57
CA ILE A 356 -20.60 3.16 -11.20
C ILE A 356 -19.38 2.66 -10.44
N ASN A 357 -19.36 2.86 -9.09
CA ASN A 357 -18.23 2.49 -8.25
C ASN A 357 -18.30 1.02 -7.80
N THR A 358 -19.50 0.49 -7.55
CA THR A 358 -19.81 -0.87 -7.08
C THR A 358 -19.48 -1.19 -5.61
N GLU A 359 -18.70 -0.39 -4.89
CA GLU A 359 -18.29 -0.66 -3.49
C GLU A 359 -18.48 0.53 -2.55
N LEU A 360 -19.39 1.43 -2.90
CA LEU A 360 -19.67 2.66 -2.14
C LEU A 360 -20.09 2.38 -0.69
N ASN A 361 -19.36 2.97 0.24
CA ASN A 361 -19.73 3.05 1.66
C ASN A 361 -19.39 4.45 2.19
N ASN A 362 -19.63 4.73 3.46
CA ASN A 362 -19.42 6.06 4.03
C ASN A 362 -17.96 6.54 3.97
N ARG A 363 -16.97 5.64 3.90
CA ARG A 363 -15.55 5.99 3.82
C ARG A 363 -15.08 6.33 2.41
N ASN A 364 -15.88 5.99 1.40
CA ASN A 364 -15.62 6.39 0.02
C ASN A 364 -15.99 7.84 -0.28
N PHE A 365 -16.46 8.59 0.72
CA PHE A 365 -16.78 10.01 0.61
C PHE A 365 -15.84 10.84 1.49
N ILE A 366 -15.35 11.93 0.93
CA ILE A 366 -14.63 12.97 1.66
C ILE A 366 -15.56 14.19 1.74
N ILE A 367 -16.08 14.45 2.92
CA ILE A 367 -16.99 15.56 3.18
C ILE A 367 -16.20 16.79 3.62
N ASN A 368 -16.30 17.83 2.81
CA ASN A 368 -15.76 19.15 3.05
C ASN A 368 -16.61 20.18 2.28
N ASN A 369 -16.10 21.40 2.05
CA ASN A 369 -16.87 22.45 1.33
C ASN A 369 -17.25 22.04 -0.11
N ASN A 370 -16.44 21.24 -0.81
CA ASN A 370 -16.71 20.75 -2.17
C ASN A 370 -17.28 19.33 -2.16
N SER A 371 -16.72 18.48 -1.31
CA SER A 371 -17.01 17.05 -1.14
C SER A 371 -16.74 16.18 -2.39
N TYR A 372 -16.26 14.95 -2.15
CA TYR A 372 -15.73 14.09 -3.22
C TYR A 372 -16.07 12.62 -2.96
N ILE A 373 -16.05 11.83 -4.04
CA ILE A 373 -16.08 10.35 -4.00
C ILE A 373 -14.67 9.84 -4.30
N ILE A 374 -14.14 8.97 -3.46
CA ILE A 374 -12.82 8.35 -3.57
C ILE A 374 -12.94 6.83 -3.69
N ASP A 375 -11.79 6.17 -3.87
CA ASP A 375 -11.67 4.72 -3.95
C ASP A 375 -12.40 4.13 -5.18
N TRP A 376 -11.83 4.41 -6.33
CA TRP A 376 -12.31 3.95 -7.64
C TRP A 376 -11.55 2.69 -8.09
N GLU A 377 -11.49 1.69 -7.23
CA GLU A 377 -10.75 0.45 -7.49
C GLU A 377 -11.49 -0.50 -8.46
N LYS A 378 -12.84 -0.51 -8.39
CA LYS A 378 -13.67 -1.43 -9.17
C LYS A 378 -14.80 -0.73 -9.94
N PRO A 379 -14.55 0.38 -10.61
CA PRO A 379 -15.59 1.04 -11.38
C PRO A 379 -15.92 0.21 -12.61
N ILE A 380 -17.19 0.20 -12.99
CA ILE A 380 -17.67 -0.44 -14.20
C ILE A 380 -18.70 0.45 -14.91
N ILE A 381 -19.07 0.09 -16.12
CA ILE A 381 -20.27 0.62 -16.75
C ILE A 381 -21.44 -0.27 -16.38
N GLY A 382 -22.38 0.29 -15.64
CA GLY A 382 -23.57 -0.41 -15.13
C GLY A 382 -24.78 0.52 -14.99
N ASP A 383 -25.89 0.00 -14.48
CA ASP A 383 -27.05 0.81 -14.13
C ASP A 383 -26.78 1.61 -12.84
N CYS A 384 -27.08 2.89 -12.80
CA CYS A 384 -26.89 3.72 -11.60
C CYS A 384 -27.65 3.21 -10.38
N GLU A 385 -28.76 2.50 -10.60
CA GLU A 385 -29.52 1.85 -9.54
C GLU A 385 -28.71 0.79 -8.79
N GLN A 386 -27.70 0.17 -9.41
CA GLN A 386 -26.78 -0.77 -8.74
C GLN A 386 -25.95 -0.07 -7.65
N ASP A 387 -25.37 1.10 -7.97
CA ASP A 387 -24.61 1.90 -6.99
C ASP A 387 -25.50 2.44 -5.87
N LEU A 388 -26.67 2.98 -6.23
CA LEU A 388 -27.63 3.47 -5.25
C LEU A 388 -28.08 2.35 -4.31
N ALA A 389 -28.37 1.17 -4.84
CA ALA A 389 -28.77 0.01 -4.05
C ALA A 389 -27.62 -0.42 -3.11
N HIS A 390 -26.38 -0.51 -3.62
CA HIS A 390 -25.23 -0.87 -2.80
C HIS A 390 -25.04 0.11 -1.64
N PHE A 391 -25.12 1.41 -1.90
CA PHE A 391 -24.95 2.45 -0.87
C PHE A 391 -26.04 2.42 0.21
N LEU A 392 -27.26 1.97 -0.11
CA LEU A 392 -28.45 2.07 0.78
C LEU A 392 -28.72 0.81 1.59
N VAL A 393 -28.17 -0.36 1.21
CA VAL A 393 -28.48 -1.63 1.90
C VAL A 393 -27.75 -1.78 3.24
N PRO A 394 -28.36 -2.51 4.21
CA PRO A 394 -27.77 -2.70 5.54
C PRO A 394 -26.41 -3.37 5.54
N THR A 395 -26.12 -4.25 4.57
CA THR A 395 -24.82 -4.91 4.42
C THR A 395 -23.69 -3.94 4.09
N THR A 396 -24.01 -2.75 3.59
CA THR A 396 -23.07 -1.65 3.35
C THR A 396 -23.08 -0.64 4.50
N THR A 397 -24.26 -0.10 4.85
CA THR A 397 -24.34 0.97 5.85
C THR A 397 -23.90 0.52 7.23
N ASN A 398 -24.19 -0.74 7.59
CA ASN A 398 -23.80 -1.34 8.88
C ASN A 398 -22.36 -1.91 8.88
N TRP A 399 -21.67 -1.94 7.74
CA TRP A 399 -20.33 -2.54 7.66
C TRP A 399 -19.27 -1.74 8.41
N LYS A 400 -19.20 -0.44 8.18
CA LYS A 400 -18.22 0.46 8.84
C LYS A 400 -18.86 1.37 9.90
N THR A 401 -20.17 1.27 10.06
CA THR A 401 -20.95 1.97 11.09
C THR A 401 -21.93 0.98 11.74
N ASP A 402 -22.84 1.44 12.62
CA ASP A 402 -23.94 0.63 13.11
C ASP A 402 -25.30 1.04 12.51
N LYS A 403 -25.26 1.87 11.46
CA LYS A 403 -26.46 2.42 10.84
C LYS A 403 -27.18 1.38 9.98
N ILE A 404 -28.47 1.26 10.18
CA ILE A 404 -29.42 0.66 9.24
C ILE A 404 -30.41 1.76 8.88
N LEU A 405 -30.46 2.13 7.61
CA LEU A 405 -31.34 3.20 7.15
C LEU A 405 -32.81 2.79 7.27
N LEU A 406 -33.64 3.70 7.74
CA LEU A 406 -35.10 3.54 7.71
C LEU A 406 -35.60 3.77 6.28
N ASP A 407 -36.80 3.23 5.97
CA ASP A 407 -37.39 3.42 4.64
C ASP A 407 -37.64 4.90 4.33
N THR A 408 -38.00 5.70 5.34
CA THR A 408 -38.12 7.16 5.21
C THR A 408 -36.81 7.86 4.89
N GLU A 409 -35.69 7.39 5.45
CA GLU A 409 -34.36 7.94 5.14
C GLU A 409 -33.92 7.57 3.73
N ILE A 410 -34.24 6.35 3.28
CA ILE A 410 -34.00 5.90 1.90
C ILE A 410 -34.82 6.77 0.92
N GLU A 411 -36.12 6.99 1.20
CA GLU A 411 -36.99 7.80 0.36
C GLU A 411 -36.53 9.27 0.30
N ASN A 412 -36.07 9.82 1.42
CA ASN A 412 -35.51 11.18 1.45
C ASN A 412 -34.25 11.28 0.58
N PHE A 413 -33.35 10.32 0.68
CA PHE A 413 -32.15 10.26 -0.16
C PHE A 413 -32.53 10.15 -1.65
N LEU A 414 -33.43 9.25 -2.00
CA LEU A 414 -33.86 9.07 -3.38
C LEU A 414 -34.57 10.31 -3.93
N SER A 415 -35.38 10.99 -3.12
CA SER A 415 -36.02 12.25 -3.49
C SER A 415 -34.98 13.37 -3.76
N GLU A 416 -33.89 13.42 -2.96
CA GLU A 416 -32.76 14.32 -3.24
C GLU A 416 -32.04 13.97 -4.54
N TYR A 417 -31.75 12.71 -4.77
CA TYR A 417 -31.10 12.24 -5.98
C TYR A 417 -31.95 12.50 -7.24
N GLU A 418 -33.26 12.29 -7.14
CA GLU A 418 -34.20 12.48 -8.27
C GLU A 418 -34.36 13.93 -8.72
N LYS A 419 -33.88 14.92 -7.94
CA LYS A 419 -33.76 16.32 -8.40
C LYS A 419 -32.78 16.49 -9.58
N TYR A 420 -31.85 15.54 -9.72
CA TYR A 420 -30.76 15.57 -10.71
C TYR A 420 -30.88 14.48 -11.77
N ARG A 421 -31.37 13.29 -11.37
CA ARG A 421 -31.49 12.12 -12.24
C ARG A 421 -32.66 11.22 -11.79
N PRO A 422 -33.59 10.87 -12.65
CA PRO A 422 -34.70 10.00 -12.28
C PRO A 422 -34.19 8.58 -11.96
N VAL A 423 -34.85 7.88 -11.04
CA VAL A 423 -34.55 6.52 -10.59
C VAL A 423 -35.61 5.55 -11.08
N ASN A 424 -35.19 4.40 -11.63
CA ASN A 424 -36.11 3.29 -11.86
C ASN A 424 -36.30 2.52 -10.56
N ARG A 425 -37.38 2.82 -9.84
CA ARG A 425 -37.67 2.27 -8.53
C ARG A 425 -37.84 0.73 -8.51
N VAL A 426 -38.32 0.15 -9.62
CA VAL A 426 -38.44 -1.32 -9.76
C VAL A 426 -37.04 -1.94 -9.87
N LEU A 427 -36.20 -1.37 -10.75
CA LEU A 427 -34.83 -1.83 -10.94
C LEU A 427 -33.98 -1.65 -9.67
N LEU A 428 -34.15 -0.50 -8.99
CA LEU A 428 -33.49 -0.24 -7.70
C LEU A 428 -33.82 -1.33 -6.67
N LYS A 429 -35.11 -1.70 -6.52
CA LYS A 429 -35.53 -2.76 -5.59
C LYS A 429 -34.86 -4.09 -5.93
N GLN A 430 -34.78 -4.45 -7.21
CA GLN A 430 -34.08 -5.66 -7.66
C GLN A 430 -32.60 -5.61 -7.28
N PHE A 431 -31.91 -4.50 -7.53
CA PHE A 431 -30.52 -4.34 -7.12
C PHE A 431 -30.33 -4.32 -5.59
N MET A 432 -31.29 -3.83 -4.80
CA MET A 432 -31.22 -3.92 -3.33
C MET A 432 -31.23 -5.38 -2.86
N THR A 433 -32.06 -6.22 -3.46
CA THR A 433 -32.06 -7.68 -3.23
C THR A 433 -30.67 -8.27 -3.52
N PHE A 434 -30.11 -7.97 -4.69
CA PHE A 434 -28.80 -8.48 -5.10
C PHE A 434 -27.65 -7.94 -4.23
N ASN A 435 -27.63 -6.67 -3.90
CA ASN A 435 -26.54 -6.08 -3.08
C ASN A 435 -26.59 -6.56 -1.62
N THR A 436 -27.77 -6.82 -1.05
CA THR A 436 -27.87 -7.50 0.26
C THR A 436 -27.26 -8.90 0.19
N LEU A 437 -27.59 -9.67 -0.85
CA LEU A 437 -27.04 -11.01 -1.03
C LEU A 437 -25.54 -11.02 -1.26
N ARG A 438 -25.01 -10.05 -2.01
CA ARG A 438 -23.57 -9.86 -2.20
C ARG A 438 -22.85 -9.75 -0.85
N GLY A 439 -23.35 -8.92 0.05
CA GLY A 439 -22.75 -8.76 1.38
C GLY A 439 -22.84 -10.04 2.22
N VAL A 440 -23.95 -10.79 2.14
CA VAL A 440 -24.11 -12.06 2.84
C VAL A 440 -23.18 -13.13 2.30
N THR A 441 -23.09 -13.29 0.97
CA THR A 441 -22.24 -14.30 0.36
C THR A 441 -20.75 -13.99 0.56
N TRP A 442 -20.36 -12.72 0.53
CA TRP A 442 -19.01 -12.30 0.91
C TRP A 442 -18.70 -12.67 2.38
N CYS A 443 -19.61 -12.34 3.30
CA CYS A 443 -19.41 -12.71 4.71
C CYS A 443 -19.34 -14.23 4.92
N SER A 444 -20.09 -15.02 4.15
CA SER A 444 -20.05 -16.48 4.24
C SER A 444 -18.68 -17.03 3.78
N MET A 445 -18.13 -16.52 2.68
CA MET A 445 -16.77 -16.85 2.22
C MET A 445 -15.73 -16.45 3.28
N ALA A 446 -15.77 -15.19 3.71
CA ALA A 446 -14.85 -14.66 4.70
C ALA A 446 -14.91 -15.40 6.04
N LYS A 447 -16.09 -15.88 6.48
CA LYS A 447 -16.23 -16.67 7.71
C LYS A 447 -15.41 -17.96 7.65
N ARG A 448 -15.41 -18.66 6.53
CA ARG A 448 -14.58 -19.84 6.33
C ARG A 448 -13.08 -19.49 6.37
N GLU A 449 -12.68 -18.41 5.71
CA GLU A 449 -11.28 -17.96 5.70
C GLU A 449 -10.80 -17.58 7.11
N TYR A 450 -11.66 -16.89 7.90
CA TYR A 450 -11.36 -16.53 9.29
C TYR A 450 -11.33 -17.73 10.24
N SER A 451 -11.95 -18.85 9.91
CA SER A 451 -11.87 -20.10 10.67
C SER A 451 -10.59 -20.91 10.40
N SER A 452 -9.89 -20.62 9.30
CA SER A 452 -8.60 -21.22 8.97
C SER A 452 -7.43 -20.45 9.58
N ASP A 453 -6.20 -20.95 9.44
CA ASP A 453 -4.97 -20.29 9.89
C ASP A 453 -4.58 -19.09 8.99
N ARG A 454 -5.47 -18.12 8.88
CA ARG A 454 -5.17 -16.87 8.18
C ARG A 454 -4.15 -16.06 9.00
N ALA A 455 -3.08 -15.60 8.34
CA ALA A 455 -1.97 -14.90 8.99
C ALA A 455 -2.38 -13.56 9.65
N ILE A 456 -3.42 -12.88 9.12
CA ILE A 456 -3.91 -11.60 9.65
C ILE A 456 -5.43 -11.69 9.84
N LYS A 457 -5.90 -11.58 11.09
CA LYS A 457 -7.32 -11.51 11.45
C LYS A 457 -7.61 -10.13 12.05
N ASN A 458 -8.66 -9.49 11.54
CA ASN A 458 -9.16 -8.23 12.08
C ASN A 458 -10.42 -8.51 12.92
N GLU A 459 -10.34 -8.28 14.22
CA GLU A 459 -11.43 -8.58 15.17
C GLU A 459 -12.73 -7.83 14.85
N ASP A 460 -12.66 -6.57 14.38
CA ASP A 460 -13.84 -5.79 14.05
C ASP A 460 -14.53 -6.33 12.78
N THR A 461 -13.73 -6.75 11.80
CA THR A 461 -14.24 -7.44 10.61
C THR A 461 -14.90 -8.77 11.00
N GLU A 462 -14.28 -9.56 11.86
CA GLU A 462 -14.86 -10.82 12.32
C GLU A 462 -16.18 -10.63 13.07
N LYS A 463 -16.30 -9.63 13.93
CA LYS A 463 -17.56 -9.25 14.60
C LYS A 463 -18.66 -8.92 13.58
N LYS A 464 -18.35 -8.19 12.52
CA LYS A 464 -19.31 -7.85 11.46
C LYS A 464 -19.71 -9.07 10.64
N ILE A 465 -18.77 -9.94 10.28
CA ILE A 465 -19.05 -11.23 9.62
C ILE A 465 -20.03 -12.06 10.46
N ASN A 466 -19.74 -12.21 11.75
CA ASN A 466 -20.61 -12.97 12.67
C ASN A 466 -22.00 -12.35 12.79
N LYS A 467 -22.10 -11.01 12.86
CA LYS A 467 -23.37 -10.29 12.90
C LYS A 467 -24.19 -10.52 11.64
N PHE A 468 -23.57 -10.41 10.45
CA PHE A 468 -24.29 -10.51 9.18
C PHE A 468 -24.74 -11.95 8.85
N LEU A 469 -24.07 -12.94 9.40
CA LEU A 469 -24.48 -14.35 9.31
C LEU A 469 -25.36 -14.82 10.47
N SER A 470 -25.70 -13.95 11.44
CA SER A 470 -26.65 -14.31 12.50
C SER A 470 -28.04 -14.52 11.93
N LEU A 471 -28.78 -15.47 12.52
CA LEU A 471 -30.15 -15.80 12.07
C LEU A 471 -31.07 -14.59 12.10
N ASP A 472 -30.95 -13.74 13.12
CA ASP A 472 -31.79 -12.54 13.27
C ASP A 472 -31.50 -11.53 12.14
N PHE A 473 -30.23 -11.33 11.79
CA PHE A 473 -29.90 -10.42 10.71
C PHE A 473 -30.30 -10.95 9.33
N LEU A 474 -30.09 -12.25 9.08
CA LEU A 474 -30.52 -12.90 7.83
C LEU A 474 -32.06 -12.89 7.67
N LYS A 475 -32.81 -13.13 8.74
CA LYS A 475 -34.27 -13.03 8.73
C LYS A 475 -34.74 -11.60 8.46
N MET A 476 -34.13 -10.61 9.12
CA MET A 476 -34.44 -9.20 8.88
C MET A 476 -34.20 -8.82 7.41
N LEU A 477 -33.08 -9.26 6.82
CA LEU A 477 -32.81 -9.02 5.40
C LEU A 477 -33.86 -9.67 4.51
N LYS A 478 -34.21 -10.94 4.79
CA LYS A 478 -35.23 -11.66 4.04
C LYS A 478 -36.58 -10.96 4.06
N GLU A 479 -37.05 -10.55 5.24
CA GLU A 479 -38.33 -9.85 5.40
C GLU A 479 -38.39 -8.50 4.69
N ARG A 480 -37.25 -7.79 4.60
CA ARG A 480 -37.21 -6.43 4.09
C ARG A 480 -36.92 -6.32 2.59
N PHE A 481 -36.14 -7.23 2.04
CA PHE A 481 -35.61 -7.09 0.67
C PHE A 481 -36.01 -8.23 -0.27
N TYR A 482 -36.66 -9.27 0.22
CA TYR A 482 -37.06 -10.44 -0.54
C TYR A 482 -38.55 -10.71 -0.41
#